data_cfc143254a225797d41e102cdc826d07
#
_entry.id   cfc143254a225797d41e102cdc826d07
#
_cell.length_a   1.000
_cell.length_b   1.000
_cell.length_c   1.000
_cell.angle_alpha   90.00
_cell.angle_beta   90.00
_cell.angle_gamma   90.00
#
_symmetry.space_group_name_H-M   'P 1'
#
loop_
_entity.id
_entity.type
_entity.pdbx_description
1 polymer ?
#
loop_
_entity_poly.entity_id
_entity_poly.type
_entity_poly.pdbx_seq_one_letter_code
_entity_poly.pdbx_strand_id
1 'polypeptide(L)'
;MNVLVLFAAAAVFDGLLPRPAKVAPGEGTADAAALMRIRFVAADVGAPAEMREESYRLEIGPDGVTVASPSVRGRRHALTTLAQLKALAPGGALPAAAITDWPAMRWRGLLFDCGRNYVCLPLILETIDFLAKYKYNVFHWHLSDYHGWRLESKRYPELQRPQAFTRQVGRYYTQAEFRSVVDYAAERGVTVVPEIDVPGHSAAFRRAFGLKAMNEPGVDRKVCDLIDELCSLADAKTMPVIHLGTDEVRNKGEYVPEEWYGLWAQRVADNGRTVMGWWPGHRLNCTGKVFQEMWYETRQPTGPFVDATVCYIDSFSPWSLLAQASFKQVGGFYQAAQPGWLQGGEVEAWHDDPVEESEDVVRDNALFPSILLFSDMLWRGNDVNATNLVFTPPAPGRAGFARMADLERRALAQRDTVLSGFPHPLQLVRQTHMRWRLADTSGRILAENVPCGTVYVRSPRYDWGYPTGLASPTGTVILTTEFVSSTARDAGAFIELSEYHRSGARSYGLPKQGMWNRHGATVKLNDEPIPPPEWNHPGAKGDDLKDVPWTDECAWIRRPTPIRIRKGLNRVEITLPKTDAEWYWSASFLPVSGTREHPREIPGLEFR
;
A
#
# COMPACT_ATOMS: atom_id res chain seq x y z
N MET A 1 -16.49 5.53 39.65
CA MET A 1 -16.58 5.31 38.17
C MET A 1 -16.40 3.84 37.89
N ASN A 2 -17.39 3.18 37.27
CA ASN A 2 -17.40 1.72 37.12
C ASN A 2 -16.23 1.25 36.25
N VAL A 3 -15.49 0.23 36.66
CA VAL A 3 -14.37 -0.40 35.94
C VAL A 3 -14.77 -0.76 34.49
N LEU A 4 -16.02 -1.19 34.28
CA LEU A 4 -16.59 -1.45 32.94
C LEU A 4 -16.64 -0.20 32.02
N VAL A 5 -16.91 0.97 32.58
CA VAL A 5 -16.94 2.24 31.81
C VAL A 5 -15.54 2.68 31.40
N LEU A 6 -14.55 2.44 32.25
CA LEU A 6 -13.13 2.70 31.93
C LEU A 6 -12.60 1.75 30.83
N PHE A 7 -12.98 0.48 30.85
CA PHE A 7 -12.60 -0.47 29.80
C PHE A 7 -13.27 -0.15 28.45
N ALA A 8 -14.55 0.23 28.46
CA ALA A 8 -15.25 0.63 27.24
C ALA A 8 -14.71 1.96 26.68
N ALA A 9 -14.30 2.89 27.54
CA ALA A 9 -13.69 4.15 27.15
C ALA A 9 -12.32 3.97 26.49
N ALA A 10 -11.48 3.09 27.02
CA ALA A 10 -10.18 2.77 26.45
C ALA A 10 -10.34 2.15 25.04
N ALA A 11 -11.32 1.27 24.85
CA ALA A 11 -11.55 0.56 23.58
C ALA A 11 -11.86 1.48 22.41
N VAL A 12 -12.54 2.64 22.62
CA VAL A 12 -12.86 3.61 21.56
C VAL A 12 -11.58 4.27 21.03
N PHE A 13 -10.69 4.75 21.92
CA PHE A 13 -9.43 5.37 21.50
C PHE A 13 -8.46 4.34 20.90
N ASP A 14 -8.56 3.11 21.37
CA ASP A 14 -7.76 1.99 20.86
C ASP A 14 -8.17 1.53 19.46
N GLY A 15 -9.32 1.94 18.94
CA GLY A 15 -9.74 1.70 17.54
C GLY A 15 -9.24 2.75 16.54
N LEU A 16 -8.66 3.87 17.00
CA LEU A 16 -8.20 4.95 16.10
C LEU A 16 -7.03 4.49 15.20
N LEU A 17 -7.10 4.87 13.93
CA LEU A 17 -6.05 4.62 12.94
C LEU A 17 -5.94 5.80 11.95
N PRO A 18 -4.76 6.41 11.77
CA PRO A 18 -3.54 6.17 12.53
C PRO A 18 -3.69 6.52 14.02
N ARG A 19 -2.88 5.86 14.86
CA ARG A 19 -2.91 6.09 16.31
C ARG A 19 -2.34 7.47 16.65
N PRO A 20 -3.06 8.29 17.44
CA PRO A 20 -2.56 9.60 17.85
C PRO A 20 -1.29 9.53 18.70
N ALA A 21 -0.49 10.60 18.66
CA ALA A 21 0.72 10.73 19.45
C ALA A 21 0.45 10.67 20.96
N LYS A 22 -0.63 11.32 21.41
CA LYS A 22 -0.99 11.36 22.85
C LYS A 22 -2.51 11.39 23.05
N VAL A 23 -2.99 10.51 23.90
CA VAL A 23 -4.38 10.51 24.40
C VAL A 23 -4.35 10.62 25.92
N ALA A 24 -5.01 11.61 26.48
CA ALA A 24 -5.19 11.80 27.90
C ALA A 24 -6.68 11.67 28.23
N PRO A 25 -7.09 10.59 28.95
CA PRO A 25 -8.49 10.44 29.39
C PRO A 25 -8.92 11.62 30.27
N GLY A 26 -10.18 12.05 30.13
CA GLY A 26 -10.84 13.06 30.93
C GLY A 26 -11.96 12.48 31.79
N GLU A 27 -12.63 13.33 32.54
CA GLU A 27 -13.78 12.94 33.35
C GLU A 27 -15.11 13.20 32.62
N GLY A 28 -16.02 12.22 32.67
CA GLY A 28 -17.34 12.31 32.07
C GLY A 28 -17.41 11.82 30.62
N THR A 29 -18.53 12.12 29.97
CA THR A 29 -18.83 11.73 28.60
C THR A 29 -19.45 12.90 27.83
N ALA A 30 -19.16 13.00 26.54
CA ALA A 30 -19.86 13.86 25.61
C ALA A 30 -20.99 13.07 24.92
N ASP A 31 -22.21 13.51 25.06
CA ASP A 31 -23.36 12.98 24.34
C ASP A 31 -23.43 13.50 22.90
N ALA A 32 -24.41 13.03 22.14
CA ALA A 32 -24.59 13.43 20.74
C ALA A 32 -24.78 14.96 20.60
N ALA A 33 -25.44 15.62 21.56
CA ALA A 33 -25.64 17.06 21.52
C ALA A 33 -24.34 17.83 21.82
N ALA A 34 -23.52 17.37 22.76
CA ALA A 34 -22.19 17.89 23.03
C ALA A 34 -21.28 17.76 21.80
N LEU A 35 -21.32 16.60 21.12
CA LEU A 35 -20.52 16.34 19.92
C LEU A 35 -20.89 17.19 18.70
N MET A 36 -22.01 17.88 18.72
CA MET A 36 -22.38 18.86 17.69
C MET A 36 -21.89 20.27 18.00
N ARG A 37 -21.51 20.57 19.24
CA ARG A 37 -20.97 21.87 19.66
C ARG A 37 -19.45 21.87 19.46
N ILE A 38 -19.01 22.21 18.26
CA ILE A 38 -17.58 22.25 17.92
C ILE A 38 -17.08 23.68 17.90
N ARG A 39 -16.08 23.98 18.71
CA ARG A 39 -15.36 25.24 18.75
C ARG A 39 -13.97 25.12 18.17
N PHE A 40 -13.58 26.00 17.28
CA PHE A 40 -12.25 26.10 16.70
C PHE A 40 -11.42 27.20 17.38
N VAL A 41 -10.18 26.88 17.73
CA VAL A 41 -9.22 27.79 18.34
C VAL A 41 -7.93 27.76 17.52
N ALA A 42 -7.43 28.93 17.16
CA ALA A 42 -6.10 29.04 16.56
C ALA A 42 -5.06 29.01 17.69
N ALA A 43 -4.31 27.90 17.79
CA ALA A 43 -3.31 27.72 18.84
C ALA A 43 -2.18 26.80 18.40
N ASP A 44 -0.97 27.07 18.88
CA ASP A 44 0.13 26.13 18.83
C ASP A 44 -0.11 25.03 19.89
N VAL A 45 0.07 23.77 19.50
CA VAL A 45 -0.16 22.61 20.37
C VAL A 45 1.12 21.93 20.85
N GLY A 46 2.27 22.57 20.61
CA GLY A 46 3.58 22.07 21.03
C GLY A 46 4.17 20.97 20.15
N ALA A 47 3.77 20.92 18.89
CA ALA A 47 4.37 20.00 17.90
C ALA A 47 5.75 20.51 17.43
N PRO A 48 6.62 19.62 16.90
CA PRO A 48 7.84 20.05 16.20
C PRO A 48 7.53 21.13 15.15
N ALA A 49 8.46 22.07 14.96
CA ALA A 49 8.24 23.23 14.10
C ALA A 49 7.84 22.85 12.67
N GLU A 50 8.47 21.82 12.14
CA GLU A 50 8.23 21.27 10.80
C GLU A 50 6.89 20.53 10.64
N MET A 51 6.24 20.12 11.74
CA MET A 51 4.94 19.43 11.75
C MET A 51 3.80 20.30 12.25
N ARG A 52 4.10 21.57 12.62
CA ARG A 52 3.16 22.49 13.22
C ARG A 52 1.88 22.67 12.38
N GLU A 53 2.02 22.81 11.07
CA GLU A 53 0.89 23.02 10.15
C GLU A 53 -0.13 21.84 10.11
N GLU A 54 0.28 20.65 10.51
CA GLU A 54 -0.60 19.47 10.54
C GLU A 54 -0.98 19.06 11.97
N SER A 55 -0.52 19.81 12.97
CA SER A 55 -0.76 19.49 14.37
C SER A 55 -2.13 19.96 14.87
N TYR A 56 -2.66 19.22 15.84
CA TYR A 56 -3.91 19.58 16.50
C TYR A 56 -3.99 19.08 17.95
N ARG A 57 -4.89 19.73 18.70
CA ARG A 57 -5.41 19.22 19.98
C ARG A 57 -6.93 19.18 19.90
N LEU A 58 -7.48 18.01 20.19
CA LEU A 58 -8.91 17.74 20.22
C LEU A 58 -9.32 17.47 21.67
N GLU A 59 -10.13 18.34 22.26
CA GLU A 59 -10.68 18.19 23.59
C GLU A 59 -12.16 17.85 23.49
N ILE A 60 -12.54 16.72 24.10
CA ILE A 60 -13.90 16.19 24.10
C ILE A 60 -14.39 16.19 25.54
N GLY A 61 -15.54 16.79 25.80
CA GLY A 61 -16.14 16.84 27.13
C GLY A 61 -17.65 17.07 27.09
N PRO A 62 -18.31 17.05 28.28
CA PRO A 62 -19.76 17.20 28.38
C PRO A 62 -20.28 18.52 27.76
N ASP A 63 -19.48 19.56 27.78
CA ASP A 63 -19.85 20.88 27.25
C ASP A 63 -19.67 21.02 25.74
N GLY A 64 -18.98 20.08 25.11
CA GLY A 64 -18.72 20.11 23.66
C GLY A 64 -17.33 19.65 23.26
N VAL A 65 -16.94 20.01 22.05
CA VAL A 65 -15.67 19.66 21.42
C VAL A 65 -14.89 20.93 21.12
N THR A 66 -13.63 21.02 21.57
CA THR A 66 -12.71 22.09 21.17
C THR A 66 -11.64 21.50 20.25
N VAL A 67 -11.47 22.11 19.08
CA VAL A 67 -10.41 21.81 18.12
C VAL A 67 -9.42 22.99 18.12
N ALA A 68 -8.25 22.78 18.71
CA ALA A 68 -7.15 23.73 18.70
C ALA A 68 -6.11 23.33 17.65
N SER A 69 -5.73 24.23 16.75
CA SER A 69 -4.72 24.00 15.73
C SER A 69 -4.25 25.32 15.14
N PRO A 70 -2.98 25.45 14.74
CA PRO A 70 -2.49 26.66 14.07
C PRO A 70 -2.97 26.78 12.62
N SER A 71 -3.47 25.72 12.00
CA SER A 71 -3.80 25.69 10.58
C SER A 71 -5.13 24.98 10.24
N VAL A 72 -5.57 25.15 9.00
CA VAL A 72 -6.71 24.42 8.43
C VAL A 72 -6.39 22.92 8.28
N ARG A 73 -5.13 22.57 7.96
CA ARG A 73 -4.70 21.16 7.81
C ARG A 73 -4.84 20.39 9.13
N GLY A 74 -4.32 20.94 10.22
CA GLY A 74 -4.45 20.32 11.54
C GLY A 74 -5.92 20.24 12.01
N ARG A 75 -6.76 21.23 11.69
CA ARG A 75 -8.21 21.16 11.97
C ARG A 75 -8.89 20.01 11.22
N ARG A 76 -8.52 19.74 9.95
CA ARG A 76 -9.02 18.60 9.19
C ARG A 76 -8.65 17.28 9.85
N HIS A 77 -7.38 17.11 10.26
CA HIS A 77 -6.94 15.93 10.98
C HIS A 77 -7.68 15.71 12.30
N ALA A 78 -7.96 16.78 13.03
CA ALA A 78 -8.79 16.71 14.25
C ALA A 78 -10.21 16.23 13.96
N LEU A 79 -10.85 16.77 12.91
CA LEU A 79 -12.19 16.37 12.49
C LEU A 79 -12.24 14.93 11.98
N THR A 80 -11.21 14.48 11.26
CA THR A 80 -11.04 13.09 10.84
C THR A 80 -10.96 12.15 12.06
N THR A 81 -10.17 12.51 13.07
CA THR A 81 -10.09 11.75 14.33
C THR A 81 -11.43 11.73 15.06
N LEU A 82 -12.12 12.86 15.14
CA LEU A 82 -13.45 12.94 15.75
C LEU A 82 -14.48 12.06 15.01
N ALA A 83 -14.44 12.05 13.69
CA ALA A 83 -15.33 11.22 12.88
C ALA A 83 -15.11 9.72 13.13
N GLN A 84 -13.85 9.28 13.22
CA GLN A 84 -13.53 7.89 13.58
C GLN A 84 -14.03 7.55 15.00
N LEU A 85 -13.80 8.42 15.97
CA LEU A 85 -14.29 8.23 17.35
C LEU A 85 -15.81 8.08 17.40
N LYS A 86 -16.55 8.92 16.66
CA LYS A 86 -18.01 8.82 16.57
C LYS A 86 -18.45 7.46 16.00
N ALA A 87 -17.77 6.94 15.00
CA ALA A 87 -18.08 5.63 14.40
C ALA A 87 -17.68 4.46 15.32
N LEU A 88 -16.60 4.62 16.10
CA LEU A 88 -16.12 3.60 17.04
C LEU A 88 -16.92 3.54 18.35
N ALA A 89 -17.73 4.57 18.66
CA ALA A 89 -18.43 4.67 19.94
C ALA A 89 -19.79 3.97 19.90
N PRO A 90 -19.99 2.87 20.64
CA PRO A 90 -21.30 2.25 20.79
C PRO A 90 -22.29 3.23 21.45
N GLY A 91 -23.45 3.45 20.80
CA GLY A 91 -24.49 4.33 21.34
C GLY A 91 -24.24 5.83 21.23
N GLY A 92 -23.20 6.24 20.48
CA GLY A 92 -23.00 7.65 20.07
C GLY A 92 -22.50 8.61 21.15
N ALA A 93 -22.18 8.14 22.36
CA ALA A 93 -21.53 8.93 23.40
C ALA A 93 -20.01 8.68 23.40
N LEU A 94 -19.20 9.72 23.53
CA LEU A 94 -17.75 9.63 23.62
C LEU A 94 -17.26 9.89 25.04
N PRO A 95 -16.30 9.08 25.55
CA PRO A 95 -15.60 9.43 26.77
C PRO A 95 -14.87 10.75 26.63
N ALA A 96 -14.84 11.54 27.69
CA ALA A 96 -14.08 12.79 27.71
C ALA A 96 -12.58 12.48 27.57
N ALA A 97 -11.89 13.25 26.75
CA ALA A 97 -10.45 13.08 26.51
C ALA A 97 -9.84 14.35 25.89
N ALA A 98 -8.52 14.45 26.03
CA ALA A 98 -7.71 15.36 25.25
C ALA A 98 -6.73 14.56 24.36
N ILE A 99 -6.84 14.74 23.05
CA ILE A 99 -5.96 14.11 22.07
C ILE A 99 -5.05 15.20 21.50
N THR A 100 -3.73 15.03 21.63
CA THR A 100 -2.75 15.92 20.99
C THR A 100 -1.96 15.12 19.98
N ASP A 101 -1.88 15.59 18.73
CA ASP A 101 -1.40 14.76 17.64
C ASP A 101 -0.75 15.58 16.52
N TRP A 102 0.19 14.97 15.82
CA TRP A 102 0.91 15.48 14.64
C TRP A 102 1.59 14.35 13.90
N PRO A 103 1.85 14.47 12.59
CA PRO A 103 2.59 13.45 11.84
C PRO A 103 4.07 13.43 12.20
N ALA A 104 4.70 12.26 12.07
CA ALA A 104 6.15 12.12 12.13
C ALA A 104 6.83 12.35 10.78
N MET A 105 6.12 12.11 9.67
CA MET A 105 6.61 12.23 8.31
C MET A 105 5.91 13.37 7.57
N ARG A 106 6.67 14.21 6.85
CA ARG A 106 6.12 15.30 6.02
C ARG A 106 5.42 14.78 4.78
N TRP A 107 5.95 13.72 4.18
CA TRP A 107 5.43 13.06 3.00
C TRP A 107 4.79 11.72 3.39
N ARG A 108 3.53 11.56 3.07
CA ARG A 108 2.75 10.36 3.31
C ARG A 108 1.92 10.13 2.06
N GLY A 109 2.53 9.43 1.10
CA GLY A 109 2.06 9.33 -0.27
C GLY A 109 1.45 7.99 -0.63
N LEU A 110 0.64 8.06 -1.68
CA LEU A 110 0.24 6.93 -2.50
C LEU A 110 0.54 7.27 -3.96
N LEU A 111 1.37 6.46 -4.60
CA LEU A 111 1.47 6.43 -6.06
C LEU A 111 0.33 5.58 -6.62
N PHE A 112 -0.32 6.09 -7.67
CA PHE A 112 -1.40 5.42 -8.36
C PHE A 112 -1.12 5.40 -9.87
N ASP A 113 -0.81 4.21 -10.39
CA ASP A 113 -0.48 4.03 -11.80
C ASP A 113 -1.75 4.06 -12.65
N CYS A 114 -1.92 5.14 -13.38
CA CYS A 114 -2.95 5.31 -14.40
C CYS A 114 -2.38 5.25 -15.82
N GLY A 115 -1.08 5.25 -15.98
CA GLY A 115 -0.39 5.14 -17.25
C GLY A 115 -0.61 3.79 -17.92
N ARG A 116 -0.40 2.71 -17.17
CA ARG A 116 -0.57 1.34 -17.66
C ARG A 116 -2.03 0.98 -17.85
N ASN A 117 -2.89 1.24 -16.88
CA ASN A 117 -4.33 1.06 -16.98
C ASN A 117 -5.06 2.35 -16.62
N TYR A 118 -6.02 2.75 -17.45
CA TYR A 118 -6.83 3.93 -17.15
C TYR A 118 -7.74 3.65 -15.94
N VAL A 119 -7.75 4.56 -14.99
CA VAL A 119 -8.63 4.52 -13.82
C VAL A 119 -9.70 5.60 -13.96
N CYS A 120 -10.96 5.26 -13.79
CA CYS A 120 -12.06 6.22 -13.92
C CYS A 120 -12.01 7.30 -12.83
N LEU A 121 -12.49 8.49 -13.17
CA LEU A 121 -12.45 9.65 -12.28
C LEU A 121 -13.13 9.43 -10.93
N PRO A 122 -14.33 8.80 -10.84
CA PRO A 122 -14.95 8.52 -9.54
C PRO A 122 -14.04 7.73 -8.60
N LEU A 123 -13.36 6.70 -9.10
CA LEU A 123 -12.47 5.87 -8.29
C LEU A 123 -11.21 6.64 -7.80
N ILE A 124 -10.69 7.56 -8.62
CA ILE A 124 -9.62 8.47 -8.21
C ILE A 124 -10.09 9.36 -7.05
N LEU A 125 -11.29 9.96 -7.16
CA LEU A 125 -11.85 10.82 -6.11
C LEU A 125 -12.12 10.03 -4.81
N GLU A 126 -12.65 8.82 -4.91
CA GLU A 126 -12.83 7.93 -3.75
C GLU A 126 -11.50 7.54 -3.10
N THR A 127 -10.46 7.30 -3.90
CA THR A 127 -9.11 7.03 -3.40
C THR A 127 -8.58 8.25 -2.63
N ILE A 128 -8.73 9.46 -3.15
CA ILE A 128 -8.34 10.71 -2.47
C ILE A 128 -9.12 10.89 -1.15
N ASP A 129 -10.42 10.59 -1.13
CA ASP A 129 -11.22 10.62 0.10
C ASP A 129 -10.70 9.63 1.15
N PHE A 130 -10.32 8.44 0.69
CA PHE A 130 -9.75 7.41 1.58
C PHE A 130 -8.37 7.81 2.11
N LEU A 131 -7.51 8.40 1.27
CA LEU A 131 -6.23 8.98 1.68
C LEU A 131 -6.42 10.02 2.77
N ALA A 132 -7.31 11.00 2.56
CA ALA A 132 -7.62 12.05 3.54
C ALA A 132 -8.17 11.47 4.85
N LYS A 133 -9.02 10.43 4.80
CA LYS A 133 -9.57 9.72 5.96
C LYS A 133 -8.48 9.08 6.82
N TYR A 134 -7.39 8.61 6.22
CA TYR A 134 -6.25 8.00 6.91
C TYR A 134 -5.00 8.89 6.97
N LYS A 135 -5.20 10.21 6.80
CA LYS A 135 -4.20 11.28 7.02
C LYS A 135 -2.99 11.21 6.09
N TYR A 136 -3.14 10.63 4.91
CA TYR A 136 -2.19 10.85 3.82
C TYR A 136 -2.29 12.28 3.31
N ASN A 137 -1.21 12.79 2.73
CA ASN A 137 -1.17 14.16 2.21
C ASN A 137 -0.61 14.29 0.78
N VAL A 138 -0.30 13.17 0.13
CA VAL A 138 0.17 13.13 -1.26
C VAL A 138 -0.58 12.06 -2.04
N PHE A 139 -1.04 12.42 -3.22
CA PHE A 139 -1.53 11.56 -4.28
C PHE A 139 -0.58 11.71 -5.47
N HIS A 140 0.32 10.75 -5.65
CA HIS A 140 1.24 10.69 -6.78
C HIS A 140 0.54 10.03 -7.94
N TRP A 141 0.35 10.77 -9.03
CA TRP A 141 -0.46 10.37 -10.18
C TRP A 141 0.42 10.06 -11.36
N HIS A 142 0.71 8.77 -11.57
CA HIS A 142 1.51 8.30 -12.70
C HIS A 142 0.66 8.28 -13.97
N LEU A 143 0.88 9.27 -14.85
CA LEU A 143 0.00 9.62 -15.98
C LEU A 143 0.46 9.11 -17.34
N SER A 144 1.69 8.62 -17.45
CA SER A 144 2.23 8.15 -18.73
C SER A 144 3.14 6.95 -18.55
N ASP A 145 2.97 5.95 -19.43
CA ASP A 145 3.78 4.75 -19.46
C ASP A 145 3.75 4.11 -20.87
N TYR A 146 4.31 2.90 -21.03
CA TYR A 146 4.28 2.12 -22.27
C TYR A 146 2.88 1.99 -22.88
N HIS A 147 1.83 1.92 -22.06
CA HIS A 147 0.47 1.58 -22.49
C HIS A 147 -0.42 2.79 -22.81
N GLY A 148 -0.08 3.96 -22.34
CA GLY A 148 -0.86 5.16 -22.62
C GLY A 148 -0.23 6.45 -22.07
N TRP A 149 -0.57 7.55 -22.73
CA TRP A 149 -0.40 8.90 -22.22
C TRP A 149 -1.77 9.40 -21.76
N ARG A 150 -2.00 9.46 -20.45
CA ARG A 150 -3.34 9.63 -19.90
C ARG A 150 -3.74 11.08 -19.59
N LEU A 151 -2.90 12.06 -19.83
CA LEU A 151 -3.24 13.48 -19.69
C LEU A 151 -3.43 14.13 -21.05
N GLU A 152 -4.56 14.84 -21.25
CA GLU A 152 -4.82 15.63 -22.45
C GLU A 152 -3.72 16.67 -22.66
N SER A 153 -3.15 16.70 -23.87
CA SER A 153 -2.33 17.80 -24.35
C SER A 153 -3.05 18.52 -25.48
N LYS A 154 -3.30 19.82 -25.31
CA LYS A 154 -3.83 20.67 -26.36
C LYS A 154 -2.74 21.10 -27.33
N ARG A 155 -1.50 21.13 -26.84
CA ARG A 155 -0.34 21.47 -27.66
C ARG A 155 0.08 20.33 -28.58
N TYR A 156 -0.08 19.09 -28.12
CA TYR A 156 0.27 17.87 -28.83
C TYR A 156 -0.88 16.86 -28.82
N PRO A 157 -1.97 17.12 -29.57
CA PRO A 157 -3.15 16.24 -29.60
C PRO A 157 -2.85 14.85 -30.18
N GLU A 158 -1.66 14.64 -30.75
CA GLU A 158 -1.15 13.34 -31.16
C GLU A 158 -1.12 12.33 -30.01
N LEU A 159 -0.88 12.80 -28.78
CA LEU A 159 -0.83 11.97 -27.57
C LEU A 159 -2.18 11.33 -27.21
N GLN A 160 -3.30 11.87 -27.73
CA GLN A 160 -4.64 11.33 -27.52
C GLN A 160 -5.15 10.49 -28.70
N ARG A 161 -4.36 10.35 -29.78
CA ARG A 161 -4.74 9.50 -30.92
C ARG A 161 -4.68 8.02 -30.56
N PRO A 162 -5.51 7.15 -31.19
CA PRO A 162 -5.55 5.72 -30.86
C PRO A 162 -4.20 5.00 -30.86
N GLN A 163 -3.28 5.38 -31.76
CA GLN A 163 -1.96 4.75 -31.82
C GLN A 163 -1.06 5.02 -30.61
N ALA A 164 -1.36 6.02 -29.79
CA ALA A 164 -0.62 6.26 -28.55
C ALA A 164 -0.89 5.19 -27.48
N PHE A 165 -2.00 4.45 -27.61
CA PHE A 165 -2.47 3.52 -26.60
C PHE A 165 -2.31 2.06 -27.03
N THR A 166 -2.00 1.18 -26.08
CA THR A 166 -2.08 -0.27 -26.25
C THR A 166 -3.10 -0.92 -25.30
N ARG A 167 -3.54 -0.18 -24.25
CA ARG A 167 -4.61 -0.58 -23.36
C ARG A 167 -5.62 0.55 -23.20
N GLN A 168 -6.90 0.26 -23.07
CA GLN A 168 -8.03 1.19 -22.95
C GLN A 168 -7.86 2.39 -23.92
N VAL A 169 -7.88 2.09 -25.23
CA VAL A 169 -7.62 3.03 -26.30
C VAL A 169 -8.53 4.25 -26.23
N GLY A 170 -7.93 5.45 -26.27
CA GLY A 170 -8.66 6.72 -26.23
C GLY A 170 -9.17 7.11 -24.83
N ARG A 171 -8.81 6.37 -23.76
CA ARG A 171 -9.10 6.75 -22.38
C ARG A 171 -7.97 7.61 -21.83
N TYR A 172 -8.29 8.85 -21.47
CA TYR A 172 -7.37 9.82 -20.88
C TYR A 172 -8.18 10.85 -20.07
N TYR A 173 -7.51 11.59 -19.21
CA TYR A 173 -8.09 12.70 -18.45
C TYR A 173 -7.98 13.99 -19.25
N THR A 174 -9.08 14.70 -19.42
CA THR A 174 -9.06 16.05 -19.97
C THR A 174 -8.36 17.00 -18.99
N GLN A 175 -7.85 18.12 -19.51
CA GLN A 175 -7.24 19.15 -18.64
C GLN A 175 -8.25 19.71 -17.61
N ALA A 176 -9.54 19.71 -17.93
CA ALA A 176 -10.58 20.12 -17.01
C ALA A 176 -10.78 19.12 -15.88
N GLU A 177 -10.80 17.83 -16.18
CA GLU A 177 -10.85 16.74 -15.18
C GLU A 177 -9.60 16.74 -14.31
N PHE A 178 -8.42 16.89 -14.89
CA PHE A 178 -7.16 17.00 -14.15
C PHE A 178 -7.22 18.14 -13.12
N ARG A 179 -7.61 19.35 -13.53
CA ARG A 179 -7.77 20.49 -12.61
C ARG A 179 -8.77 20.18 -11.50
N SER A 180 -9.91 19.56 -11.85
CA SER A 180 -10.93 19.22 -10.84
C SER A 180 -10.39 18.24 -9.80
N VAL A 181 -9.53 17.28 -10.18
CA VAL A 181 -8.87 16.37 -9.22
C VAL A 181 -7.88 17.12 -8.33
N VAL A 182 -7.08 18.03 -8.89
CA VAL A 182 -6.12 18.85 -8.13
C VAL A 182 -6.84 19.70 -7.08
N ASP A 183 -7.93 20.38 -7.47
CA ASP A 183 -8.73 21.20 -6.57
C ASP A 183 -9.41 20.34 -5.49
N TYR A 184 -10.00 19.21 -5.89
CA TYR A 184 -10.65 18.27 -4.99
C TYR A 184 -9.70 17.71 -3.92
N ALA A 185 -8.49 17.34 -4.33
CA ALA A 185 -7.45 16.88 -3.41
C ALA A 185 -6.99 17.98 -2.45
N ALA A 186 -6.77 19.21 -2.96
CA ALA A 186 -6.35 20.36 -2.15
C ALA A 186 -7.39 20.70 -1.08
N GLU A 187 -8.69 20.64 -1.39
CA GLU A 187 -9.77 20.80 -0.42
C GLU A 187 -9.70 19.80 0.72
N ARG A 188 -9.13 18.61 0.49
CA ARG A 188 -8.97 17.52 1.46
C ARG A 188 -7.61 17.52 2.16
N GLY A 189 -6.74 18.45 1.79
CA GLY A 189 -5.37 18.54 2.32
C GLY A 189 -4.40 17.54 1.69
N VAL A 190 -4.76 16.97 0.54
CA VAL A 190 -3.94 16.08 -0.26
C VAL A 190 -3.34 16.88 -1.42
N THR A 191 -2.05 16.76 -1.64
CA THR A 191 -1.32 17.37 -2.75
C THR A 191 -1.22 16.37 -3.89
N VAL A 192 -1.61 16.78 -5.10
CA VAL A 192 -1.38 15.98 -6.30
C VAL A 192 0.05 16.21 -6.78
N VAL A 193 0.78 15.12 -7.00
CA VAL A 193 2.08 15.09 -7.65
C VAL A 193 1.91 14.37 -8.98
N PRO A 194 1.79 15.09 -10.11
CA PRO A 194 1.67 14.45 -11.40
C PRO A 194 3.02 13.97 -11.89
N GLU A 195 3.04 12.78 -12.45
CA GLU A 195 4.20 12.20 -13.12
C GLU A 195 3.97 12.05 -14.61
N ILE A 196 4.93 12.54 -15.39
CA ILE A 196 5.13 12.20 -16.79
C ILE A 196 6.48 11.52 -16.90
N ASP A 197 6.48 10.22 -17.14
CA ASP A 197 7.70 9.43 -17.11
C ASP A 197 8.44 9.50 -18.46
N VAL A 198 9.64 10.07 -18.41
CA VAL A 198 10.53 10.27 -19.54
C VAL A 198 12.00 10.18 -19.11
N PRO A 199 12.90 9.63 -19.94
CA PRO A 199 12.71 9.06 -21.27
C PRO A 199 12.44 7.55 -21.22
N GLY A 200 12.57 6.90 -20.06
CA GLY A 200 12.09 5.55 -19.82
C GLY A 200 10.56 5.51 -20.00
N HIS A 201 9.96 4.32 -20.01
CA HIS A 201 8.49 4.14 -20.04
C HIS A 201 7.75 4.94 -21.14
N SER A 202 8.45 5.44 -22.17
CA SER A 202 7.99 6.43 -23.14
C SER A 202 7.38 5.85 -24.42
N ALA A 203 7.03 4.56 -24.46
CA ALA A 203 6.56 3.95 -25.71
C ALA A 203 5.25 4.57 -26.21
N ALA A 204 4.34 5.01 -25.34
CA ALA A 204 3.13 5.74 -25.72
C ALA A 204 3.48 7.06 -26.43
N PHE A 205 4.40 7.83 -25.88
CA PHE A 205 4.92 9.06 -26.47
C PHE A 205 5.53 8.80 -27.83
N ARG A 206 6.42 7.81 -27.94
CA ARG A 206 7.08 7.47 -29.22
C ARG A 206 6.06 7.06 -30.29
N ARG A 207 5.06 6.25 -29.94
CA ARG A 207 3.99 5.87 -30.89
C ARG A 207 3.18 7.07 -31.35
N ALA A 208 2.84 7.98 -30.44
CA ALA A 208 2.05 9.18 -30.76
C ALA A 208 2.71 10.02 -31.86
N PHE A 209 4.03 10.17 -31.82
CA PHE A 209 4.79 10.99 -32.75
C PHE A 209 5.49 10.19 -33.88
N GLY A 210 5.33 8.87 -33.93
CA GLY A 210 5.99 8.01 -34.90
C GLY A 210 7.52 7.94 -34.73
N LEU A 211 8.02 8.13 -33.54
CA LEU A 211 9.46 8.14 -33.23
C LEU A 211 10.00 6.72 -33.03
N LYS A 212 11.22 6.49 -33.47
CA LYS A 212 11.98 5.27 -33.20
C LYS A 212 12.71 5.35 -31.84
N ALA A 213 13.11 6.58 -31.46
CA ALA A 213 13.88 6.82 -30.24
C ALA A 213 13.57 8.19 -29.62
N MET A 214 13.79 8.31 -28.32
CA MET A 214 13.60 9.56 -27.56
C MET A 214 14.69 10.61 -27.84
N ASN A 215 15.81 10.25 -28.45
CA ASN A 215 16.87 11.19 -28.83
C ASN A 215 16.71 11.78 -30.23
N GLU A 216 15.56 11.60 -30.86
CA GLU A 216 15.29 12.23 -32.17
C GLU A 216 15.14 13.75 -32.03
N PRO A 217 15.49 14.52 -33.10
CA PRO A 217 15.44 15.99 -33.07
C PRO A 217 14.07 16.54 -32.67
N GLY A 218 14.05 17.47 -31.71
CA GLY A 218 12.86 18.15 -31.22
C GLY A 218 12.07 17.41 -30.14
N VAL A 219 12.52 16.25 -29.70
CA VAL A 219 11.92 15.56 -28.55
C VAL A 219 12.18 16.34 -27.27
N ASP A 220 13.40 16.83 -27.05
CA ASP A 220 13.79 17.72 -25.97
C ASP A 220 12.81 18.89 -25.79
N ARG A 221 12.49 19.57 -26.90
CA ARG A 221 11.54 20.67 -26.91
C ARG A 221 10.12 20.22 -26.62
N LYS A 222 9.67 19.08 -27.20
CA LYS A 222 8.32 18.55 -26.92
C LYS A 222 8.11 18.25 -25.44
N VAL A 223 9.11 17.66 -24.78
CA VAL A 223 9.05 17.39 -23.34
C VAL A 223 9.00 18.70 -22.53
N CYS A 224 9.84 19.70 -22.86
CA CYS A 224 9.75 21.03 -22.24
C CYS A 224 8.37 21.68 -22.41
N ASP A 225 7.82 21.59 -23.61
CA ASP A 225 6.49 22.14 -23.92
C ASP A 225 5.36 21.44 -23.12
N LEU A 226 5.48 20.11 -22.91
CA LEU A 226 4.55 19.34 -22.07
C LEU A 226 4.69 19.66 -20.58
N ILE A 227 5.91 19.90 -20.10
CA ILE A 227 6.16 20.37 -18.74
C ILE A 227 5.49 21.73 -18.53
N ASP A 228 5.63 22.67 -19.46
CA ASP A 228 4.97 23.99 -19.39
C ASP A 228 3.45 23.85 -19.38
N GLU A 229 2.92 23.01 -20.28
CA GLU A 229 1.48 22.78 -20.34
C GLU A 229 0.97 22.19 -19.03
N LEU A 230 1.61 21.15 -18.48
CA LEU A 230 1.28 20.55 -17.20
C LEU A 230 1.35 21.57 -16.06
N CYS A 231 2.41 22.36 -15.99
CA CYS A 231 2.57 23.40 -14.96
C CYS A 231 1.51 24.50 -15.06
N SER A 232 0.95 24.76 -16.25
CA SER A 232 -0.12 25.73 -16.46
C SER A 232 -1.48 25.30 -15.92
N LEU A 233 -1.65 24.02 -15.58
CA LEU A 233 -2.94 23.46 -15.16
C LEU A 233 -3.31 23.80 -13.71
N ALA A 234 -2.35 24.11 -12.86
CA ALA A 234 -2.57 24.54 -11.48
C ALA A 234 -1.46 25.50 -11.03
N ASP A 235 -1.66 26.27 -9.98
CA ASP A 235 -0.61 27.12 -9.41
C ASP A 235 0.43 26.34 -8.60
N ALA A 236 1.62 26.94 -8.41
CA ALA A 236 2.75 26.32 -7.71
C ALA A 236 2.48 26.03 -6.22
N LYS A 237 1.51 26.68 -5.60
CA LYS A 237 1.14 26.42 -4.21
C LYS A 237 0.27 25.17 -4.10
N THR A 238 -0.63 24.97 -5.06
CA THR A 238 -1.57 23.84 -5.08
C THR A 238 -0.90 22.57 -5.62
N MET A 239 -0.03 22.72 -6.63
CA MET A 239 0.71 21.61 -7.26
C MET A 239 2.22 21.93 -7.26
N PRO A 240 2.90 21.77 -6.11
CA PRO A 240 4.26 22.28 -5.91
C PRO A 240 5.36 21.36 -6.47
N VAL A 241 5.05 20.12 -6.83
CA VAL A 241 6.00 19.11 -7.27
C VAL A 241 5.58 18.53 -8.61
N ILE A 242 6.54 18.36 -9.52
CA ILE A 242 6.37 17.61 -10.78
C ILE A 242 7.38 16.47 -10.77
N HIS A 243 6.89 15.25 -11.03
CA HIS A 243 7.73 14.07 -11.17
C HIS A 243 7.99 13.78 -12.66
N LEU A 244 9.26 13.51 -13.01
CA LEU A 244 9.71 13.30 -14.40
C LEU A 244 10.04 11.82 -14.71
N GLY A 245 9.82 10.89 -13.77
CA GLY A 245 10.25 9.52 -13.92
C GLY A 245 11.76 9.38 -13.85
N THR A 246 12.39 9.09 -14.99
CA THR A 246 13.84 8.99 -15.23
C THR A 246 14.51 7.68 -14.82
N ASP A 247 13.73 6.68 -14.42
CA ASP A 247 14.20 5.33 -14.13
C ASP A 247 14.22 4.45 -15.40
N GLU A 248 14.66 3.24 -15.22
CA GLU A 248 14.57 2.09 -16.12
C GLU A 248 14.86 2.39 -17.63
N VAL A 249 15.71 3.36 -17.93
CA VAL A 249 16.15 3.64 -19.28
C VAL A 249 16.99 2.46 -19.78
N ARG A 250 16.33 1.43 -20.30
CA ARG A 250 16.95 0.14 -20.65
C ARG A 250 17.09 -0.09 -22.16
N ASN A 251 16.21 0.52 -22.94
CA ASN A 251 16.12 0.28 -24.36
C ASN A 251 16.85 1.36 -25.16
N LYS A 252 17.51 0.98 -26.26
CA LYS A 252 18.18 1.97 -27.14
C LYS A 252 17.28 3.11 -27.59
N GLY A 253 15.97 2.85 -27.72
CA GLY A 253 14.97 3.85 -28.06
C GLY A 253 14.64 4.85 -26.93
N GLU A 254 15.14 4.64 -25.73
CA GLU A 254 14.88 5.49 -24.56
C GLU A 254 16.09 6.34 -24.19
N TYR A 255 17.29 6.03 -24.70
CA TYR A 255 18.48 6.82 -24.42
C TYR A 255 18.36 8.23 -24.98
N VAL A 256 18.69 9.22 -24.15
CA VAL A 256 18.80 10.65 -24.53
C VAL A 256 20.15 11.19 -24.09
N PRO A 257 20.60 12.32 -24.67
CA PRO A 257 21.78 13.03 -24.17
C PRO A 257 21.63 13.39 -22.68
N GLU A 258 22.69 13.23 -21.90
CA GLU A 258 22.67 13.46 -20.42
C GLU A 258 22.24 14.90 -20.07
N GLU A 259 22.58 15.87 -20.88
CA GLU A 259 22.19 17.26 -20.69
C GLU A 259 20.66 17.50 -20.77
N TRP A 260 19.88 16.60 -21.39
CA TRP A 260 18.42 16.77 -21.48
C TRP A 260 17.74 16.58 -20.11
N TYR A 261 18.26 15.71 -19.26
CA TYR A 261 17.74 15.57 -17.90
C TYR A 261 17.84 16.89 -17.11
N GLY A 262 18.99 17.59 -17.25
CA GLY A 262 19.18 18.92 -16.68
C GLY A 262 18.27 19.97 -17.30
N LEU A 263 18.07 19.93 -18.62
CA LEU A 263 17.17 20.83 -19.34
C LEU A 263 15.72 20.68 -18.86
N TRP A 264 15.21 19.45 -18.76
CA TRP A 264 13.84 19.17 -18.32
C TRP A 264 13.65 19.54 -16.84
N ALA A 265 14.62 19.20 -15.99
CA ALA A 265 14.61 19.58 -14.59
C ALA A 265 14.61 21.10 -14.41
N GLN A 266 15.43 21.83 -15.17
CA GLN A 266 15.45 23.29 -15.13
C GLN A 266 14.10 23.87 -15.60
N ARG A 267 13.46 23.24 -16.60
CA ARG A 267 12.15 23.70 -17.07
C ARG A 267 11.06 23.60 -15.99
N VAL A 268 11.07 22.54 -15.18
CA VAL A 268 10.19 22.42 -14.01
C VAL A 268 10.51 23.51 -12.99
N ALA A 269 11.80 23.74 -12.70
CA ALA A 269 12.24 24.76 -11.76
C ALA A 269 11.88 26.19 -12.21
N ASP A 270 12.00 26.51 -13.50
CA ASP A 270 11.62 27.79 -14.08
C ASP A 270 10.11 28.07 -13.98
N ASN A 271 9.28 27.03 -13.92
CA ASN A 271 7.87 27.10 -13.62
C ASN A 271 7.57 27.19 -12.09
N GLY A 272 8.60 27.40 -11.26
CA GLY A 272 8.46 27.56 -9.82
C GLY A 272 8.10 26.27 -9.05
N ARG A 273 8.39 25.11 -9.60
CA ARG A 273 8.09 23.80 -9.00
C ARG A 273 9.35 23.11 -8.46
N THR A 274 9.15 22.21 -7.50
CA THR A 274 10.16 21.23 -7.11
C THR A 274 10.17 20.08 -8.13
N VAL A 275 11.35 19.69 -8.55
CA VAL A 275 11.54 18.54 -9.44
C VAL A 275 11.61 17.27 -8.61
N MET A 276 11.02 16.19 -9.07
CA MET A 276 11.15 14.86 -8.48
C MET A 276 11.45 13.83 -9.57
N GLY A 277 12.16 12.79 -9.23
CA GLY A 277 12.43 11.68 -10.12
C GLY A 277 12.96 10.47 -9.39
N TRP A 278 12.85 9.30 -10.00
CA TRP A 278 13.26 8.02 -9.44
C TRP A 278 14.76 7.92 -9.19
N TRP A 279 15.14 7.30 -8.09
CA TRP A 279 16.52 7.00 -7.75
C TRP A 279 16.68 5.57 -7.21
N PRO A 280 17.53 4.73 -7.79
CA PRO A 280 18.46 5.02 -8.91
C PRO A 280 17.74 5.34 -10.21
N GLY A 281 18.23 6.37 -10.89
CA GLY A 281 17.74 6.90 -12.16
C GLY A 281 18.75 7.91 -12.68
N HIS A 282 18.37 8.73 -13.64
CA HIS A 282 19.22 9.80 -14.14
C HIS A 282 19.17 11.04 -13.24
N ARG A 283 20.29 11.74 -13.14
CA ARG A 283 20.41 12.93 -12.27
C ARG A 283 19.66 14.12 -12.85
N LEU A 284 18.73 14.62 -12.05
CA LEU A 284 17.99 15.84 -12.34
C LEU A 284 18.72 17.03 -11.74
N ASN A 285 19.61 17.68 -12.53
CA ASN A 285 20.38 18.84 -12.08
C ASN A 285 19.71 20.13 -12.54
N CYS A 286 19.30 20.97 -11.59
CA CYS A 286 18.75 22.29 -11.87
C CYS A 286 19.07 23.29 -10.76
N THR A 287 18.69 24.56 -10.94
CA THR A 287 18.85 25.61 -9.93
C THR A 287 17.78 25.56 -8.83
N GLY A 288 16.72 24.74 -9.02
CA GLY A 288 15.60 24.54 -8.11
C GLY A 288 15.85 23.44 -7.07
N LYS A 289 14.78 23.11 -6.34
CA LYS A 289 14.78 21.96 -5.43
C LYS A 289 14.59 20.68 -6.21
N VAL A 290 15.33 19.65 -5.84
CA VAL A 290 15.22 18.30 -6.41
C VAL A 290 14.97 17.32 -5.27
N PHE A 291 13.94 16.48 -5.42
CA PHE A 291 13.69 15.33 -4.56
C PHE A 291 13.99 14.05 -5.33
N GLN A 292 14.61 13.10 -4.65
CA GLN A 292 14.83 11.75 -5.15
C GLN A 292 13.72 10.85 -4.62
N GLU A 293 13.10 10.04 -5.47
CA GLU A 293 12.20 8.99 -5.05
C GLU A 293 12.96 7.66 -5.05
N MET A 294 13.13 7.10 -3.86
CA MET A 294 13.98 5.93 -3.65
C MET A 294 13.16 4.67 -3.88
N TRP A 295 13.38 3.96 -4.98
CA TRP A 295 12.68 2.73 -5.31
C TRP A 295 13.53 1.47 -5.19
N TYR A 296 14.83 1.62 -4.85
CA TYR A 296 15.77 0.51 -4.77
C TYR A 296 16.68 0.60 -3.53
N GLU A 297 16.69 -0.42 -2.73
CA GLU A 297 17.28 -0.40 -1.37
C GLU A 297 18.81 -0.31 -1.35
N THR A 298 19.48 -0.82 -2.40
CA THR A 298 20.95 -0.91 -2.42
C THR A 298 21.64 0.38 -2.83
N ARG A 299 20.89 1.39 -3.28
CA ARG A 299 21.44 2.69 -3.64
C ARG A 299 21.16 3.71 -2.55
N GLN A 300 22.14 4.54 -2.25
CA GLN A 300 22.00 5.59 -1.23
C GLN A 300 21.55 6.90 -1.87
N PRO A 301 20.73 7.72 -1.16
CA PRO A 301 20.33 9.03 -1.66
C PRO A 301 21.53 9.97 -1.71
N THR A 302 21.49 10.94 -2.60
CA THR A 302 22.50 12.00 -2.74
C THR A 302 21.93 13.38 -2.39
N GLY A 303 20.68 13.46 -1.95
CA GLY A 303 19.96 14.67 -1.56
C GLY A 303 18.65 14.33 -0.84
N PRO A 304 17.77 15.32 -0.67
CA PRO A 304 16.44 15.09 -0.09
C PRO A 304 15.66 14.02 -0.87
N PHE A 305 14.98 13.13 -0.13
CA PHE A 305 14.32 11.98 -0.74
C PHE A 305 13.02 11.56 -0.05
N VAL A 306 12.20 10.84 -0.82
CA VAL A 306 11.04 10.06 -0.38
C VAL A 306 11.36 8.58 -0.52
N ASP A 307 10.94 7.76 0.43
CA ASP A 307 11.14 6.31 0.41
C ASP A 307 9.94 5.61 -0.24
N ALA A 308 10.05 5.26 -1.50
CA ALA A 308 9.08 4.47 -2.26
C ALA A 308 9.22 2.95 -2.02
N THR A 309 10.28 2.50 -1.34
CA THR A 309 10.42 1.09 -0.97
C THR A 309 9.56 0.67 0.22
N VAL A 310 8.67 1.55 0.67
CA VAL A 310 7.75 1.29 1.79
C VAL A 310 6.88 0.09 1.49
N CYS A 311 6.17 0.10 0.39
CA CYS A 311 5.39 -1.05 -0.06
C CYS A 311 4.96 -0.93 -1.53
N TYR A 312 5.37 -1.88 -2.34
CA TYR A 312 4.81 -2.13 -3.67
C TYR A 312 3.62 -3.08 -3.50
N ILE A 313 2.40 -2.55 -3.43
CA ILE A 313 1.22 -3.33 -3.06
C ILE A 313 0.79 -4.38 -4.08
N ASP A 314 1.18 -4.20 -5.33
CA ASP A 314 0.96 -5.14 -6.42
C ASP A 314 1.74 -6.47 -6.28
N SER A 315 2.73 -6.49 -5.38
CA SER A 315 3.60 -7.65 -5.15
C SER A 315 3.21 -8.46 -3.92
N PHE A 316 2.18 -8.06 -3.15
CA PHE A 316 1.84 -8.67 -1.87
C PHE A 316 0.37 -9.03 -1.76
N SER A 317 0.10 -10.19 -1.16
CA SER A 317 -1.26 -10.55 -0.77
C SER A 317 -1.77 -9.62 0.36
N PRO A 318 -3.08 -9.34 0.42
CA PRO A 318 -3.64 -8.46 1.46
C PRO A 318 -3.30 -8.89 2.88
N TRP A 319 -3.17 -10.18 3.13
CA TRP A 319 -2.86 -10.72 4.46
C TRP A 319 -1.38 -10.67 4.83
N SER A 320 -0.48 -10.46 3.88
CA SER A 320 0.95 -10.25 4.16
C SER A 320 1.29 -8.81 4.57
N LEU A 321 0.43 -7.86 4.24
CA LEU A 321 0.63 -6.43 4.49
C LEU A 321 0.73 -6.07 5.97
N LEU A 322 0.07 -6.82 6.85
CA LEU A 322 0.10 -6.56 8.28
C LEU A 322 1.52 -6.60 8.86
N ALA A 323 2.30 -7.63 8.51
CA ALA A 323 3.68 -7.75 8.97
C ALA A 323 4.54 -6.60 8.42
N GLN A 324 4.39 -6.26 7.14
CA GLN A 324 5.14 -5.19 6.51
C GLN A 324 4.83 -3.82 7.13
N ALA A 325 3.56 -3.46 7.25
CA ALA A 325 3.12 -2.22 7.87
C ALA A 325 3.55 -2.10 9.34
N SER A 326 3.74 -3.24 10.03
CA SER A 326 4.19 -3.26 11.41
C SER A 326 5.70 -3.04 11.58
N PHE A 327 6.51 -3.50 10.62
CA PHE A 327 7.96 -3.63 10.82
C PHE A 327 8.82 -2.87 9.80
N LYS A 328 8.28 -2.46 8.65
CA LYS A 328 9.01 -1.61 7.72
C LYS A 328 9.41 -0.30 8.40
N GLN A 329 10.65 0.13 8.14
CA GLN A 329 11.18 1.42 8.58
C GLN A 329 11.33 2.34 7.37
N VAL A 330 10.60 3.44 7.36
CA VAL A 330 10.74 4.46 6.31
C VAL A 330 12.14 5.05 6.35
N GLY A 331 12.84 5.00 5.24
CA GLY A 331 14.25 5.42 5.15
C GLY A 331 15.26 4.44 5.76
N GLY A 332 14.81 3.29 6.27
CA GLY A 332 15.64 2.37 7.04
C GLY A 332 16.78 1.70 6.26
N PHE A 333 16.74 1.69 4.93
CA PHE A 333 17.83 1.20 4.07
C PHE A 333 18.90 2.26 3.80
N TYR A 334 18.64 3.53 4.08
CA TYR A 334 19.43 4.66 3.59
C TYR A 334 20.30 5.25 4.69
N GLN A 335 21.29 4.45 5.12
CA GLN A 335 22.17 4.77 6.25
C GLN A 335 23.13 5.94 5.99
N ALA A 336 23.41 6.24 4.71
CA ALA A 336 24.22 7.38 4.32
C ALA A 336 23.41 8.69 4.22
N ALA A 337 22.09 8.66 4.46
CA ALA A 337 21.25 9.83 4.41
C ALA A 337 21.61 10.83 5.53
N GLN A 338 21.73 12.10 5.16
CA GLN A 338 21.97 13.16 6.14
C GLN A 338 20.66 13.51 6.89
N PRO A 339 20.75 14.03 8.12
CA PRO A 339 19.60 14.53 8.85
C PRO A 339 18.78 15.54 8.01
N GLY A 340 17.47 15.34 7.97
CA GLY A 340 16.55 16.21 7.20
C GLY A 340 16.38 15.87 5.71
N TRP A 341 17.12 14.91 5.16
CA TRP A 341 16.93 14.46 3.79
C TRP A 341 15.67 13.63 3.62
N LEU A 342 15.36 12.74 4.56
CA LEU A 342 14.13 11.95 4.53
C LEU A 342 12.91 12.87 4.70
N GLN A 343 12.03 12.87 3.70
CA GLN A 343 10.77 13.60 3.74
C GLN A 343 9.62 12.72 4.25
N GLY A 344 9.66 11.43 3.98
CA GLY A 344 8.67 10.44 4.36
C GLY A 344 8.65 9.26 3.42
N GLY A 345 7.51 8.60 3.32
CA GLY A 345 7.37 7.40 2.49
C GLY A 345 6.11 7.43 1.63
N GLU A 346 6.15 6.58 0.64
CA GLU A 346 5.09 6.39 -0.33
C GLU A 346 4.73 4.91 -0.48
N VAL A 347 3.45 4.62 -0.65
CA VAL A 347 2.93 3.28 -0.98
C VAL A 347 2.71 3.25 -2.48
N GLU A 348 3.21 2.22 -3.14
CA GLU A 348 3.23 2.15 -4.60
C GLU A 348 2.15 1.20 -5.12
N ALA A 349 1.20 1.71 -5.88
CA ALA A 349 0.15 0.94 -6.55
C ALA A 349 0.43 0.84 -8.06
N TRP A 350 1.34 -0.04 -8.43
CA TRP A 350 1.64 -0.33 -9.83
C TRP A 350 0.66 -1.34 -10.42
N HIS A 351 0.16 -1.07 -11.61
CA HIS A 351 -0.85 -1.88 -12.30
C HIS A 351 -0.28 -2.49 -13.58
N ASP A 352 0.74 -3.33 -13.43
CA ASP A 352 1.44 -3.92 -14.56
C ASP A 352 0.54 -4.78 -15.44
N ASP A 353 -0.38 -5.55 -14.84
CA ASP A 353 -1.26 -6.43 -15.60
C ASP A 353 -2.47 -5.70 -16.19
N PRO A 354 -2.96 -6.12 -17.37
CA PRO A 354 -4.13 -5.50 -17.98
C PRO A 354 -5.38 -5.82 -17.15
N VAL A 355 -6.22 -4.81 -17.01
CA VAL A 355 -7.57 -4.95 -16.44
C VAL A 355 -8.61 -4.56 -17.49
N GLU A 356 -9.81 -5.15 -17.41
CA GLU A 356 -10.90 -4.84 -18.33
C GLU A 356 -11.57 -3.53 -17.92
N GLU A 357 -11.92 -3.40 -16.65
CA GLU A 357 -12.60 -2.23 -16.08
C GLU A 357 -11.73 -1.56 -15.02
N SER A 358 -11.97 -0.28 -14.78
CA SER A 358 -11.20 0.51 -13.80
C SER A 358 -11.31 -0.04 -12.37
N GLU A 359 -12.47 -0.59 -12.03
CA GLU A 359 -12.75 -1.18 -10.71
C GLU A 359 -11.91 -2.44 -10.45
N ASP A 360 -11.47 -3.11 -11.50
CA ASP A 360 -10.61 -4.29 -11.40
C ASP A 360 -9.24 -3.93 -10.80
N VAL A 361 -8.76 -2.73 -11.08
CA VAL A 361 -7.54 -2.19 -10.47
C VAL A 361 -7.59 -2.28 -8.94
N VAL A 362 -8.70 -1.92 -8.34
CA VAL A 362 -8.89 -1.92 -6.88
C VAL A 362 -9.22 -3.30 -6.35
N ARG A 363 -9.99 -4.09 -7.13
CA ARG A 363 -10.33 -5.47 -6.76
C ARG A 363 -9.10 -6.37 -6.77
N ASP A 364 -8.22 -6.18 -7.74
CA ASP A 364 -7.12 -7.08 -8.01
C ASP A 364 -5.83 -6.67 -7.28
N ASN A 365 -5.79 -5.49 -6.69
CA ASN A 365 -4.72 -5.00 -5.84
C ASN A 365 -5.23 -4.75 -4.41
N ALA A 366 -4.35 -4.87 -3.44
CA ALA A 366 -4.70 -4.63 -2.05
C ALA A 366 -4.68 -3.12 -1.69
N LEU A 367 -5.26 -2.25 -2.53
CA LEU A 367 -5.14 -0.79 -2.42
C LEU A 367 -5.63 -0.27 -1.07
N PHE A 368 -6.89 -0.47 -0.75
CA PHE A 368 -7.48 0.09 0.46
C PHE A 368 -6.97 -0.56 1.76
N PRO A 369 -6.77 -1.89 1.83
CA PRO A 369 -6.08 -2.49 2.97
C PRO A 369 -4.68 -1.93 3.19
N SER A 370 -3.92 -1.66 2.12
CA SER A 370 -2.58 -1.07 2.20
C SER A 370 -2.61 0.35 2.76
N ILE A 371 -3.43 1.24 2.19
CA ILE A 371 -3.58 2.62 2.68
C ILE A 371 -3.93 2.59 4.16
N LEU A 372 -4.87 1.74 4.57
CA LEU A 372 -5.28 1.63 5.97
C LEU A 372 -4.11 1.22 6.87
N LEU A 373 -3.43 0.13 6.58
CA LEU A 373 -2.39 -0.43 7.44
C LEU A 373 -1.13 0.46 7.49
N PHE A 374 -0.66 0.96 6.35
CA PHE A 374 0.53 1.80 6.30
C PHE A 374 0.31 3.22 6.85
N SER A 375 -0.93 3.66 7.03
CA SER A 375 -1.25 4.97 7.61
C SER A 375 -0.63 5.18 9.00
N ASP A 376 -0.62 4.14 9.85
CA ASP A 376 -0.07 4.24 11.21
C ASP A 376 1.43 4.47 11.20
N MET A 377 2.17 3.77 10.34
CA MET A 377 3.60 3.92 10.19
C MET A 377 3.97 5.30 9.63
N LEU A 378 3.32 5.73 8.57
CA LEU A 378 3.60 7.02 7.94
C LEU A 378 3.24 8.20 8.85
N TRP A 379 2.20 8.06 9.69
CA TRP A 379 1.80 9.09 10.64
C TRP A 379 2.66 9.12 11.90
N ARG A 380 2.95 7.96 12.50
CA ARG A 380 3.67 7.86 13.78
C ARG A 380 5.17 7.81 13.64
N GLY A 381 5.68 7.47 12.47
CA GLY A 381 7.09 7.29 12.21
C GLY A 381 7.62 5.91 12.62
N ASN A 382 8.92 5.76 12.45
CA ASN A 382 9.64 4.53 12.71
C ASN A 382 9.67 4.16 14.19
N ASP A 383 9.64 2.87 14.48
CA ASP A 383 9.99 2.35 15.79
C ASP A 383 11.49 2.09 15.86
N VAL A 384 12.18 2.77 16.73
CA VAL A 384 13.65 2.67 16.90
C VAL A 384 14.15 1.25 17.21
N ASN A 385 13.26 0.38 17.70
CA ASN A 385 13.59 -0.99 18.05
C ASN A 385 13.15 -2.01 17.00
N ALA A 386 12.51 -1.57 15.91
CA ALA A 386 12.07 -2.47 14.85
C ALA A 386 13.18 -2.68 13.83
N THR A 387 13.31 -3.91 13.37
CA THR A 387 14.14 -4.23 12.20
C THR A 387 13.40 -3.84 10.93
N ASN A 388 14.14 -3.40 9.94
CA ASN A 388 13.57 -3.03 8.66
C ASN A 388 13.06 -4.29 7.93
N LEU A 389 11.85 -4.24 7.41
CA LEU A 389 11.16 -5.25 6.64
C LEU A 389 11.25 -6.69 7.19
N VAL A 390 10.27 -7.10 7.97
CA VAL A 390 10.18 -8.45 8.55
C VAL A 390 9.12 -9.25 7.81
N PHE A 391 9.55 -10.27 7.08
CA PHE A 391 8.63 -11.23 6.44
C PHE A 391 8.09 -12.26 7.43
N THR A 392 8.91 -12.66 8.40
CA THR A 392 8.48 -13.57 9.45
C THR A 392 8.21 -12.77 10.72
N PRO A 393 6.94 -12.60 11.10
CA PRO A 393 6.61 -11.87 12.31
C PRO A 393 7.21 -12.54 13.56
N PRO A 394 7.58 -11.76 14.58
CA PRO A 394 8.07 -12.32 15.84
C PRO A 394 6.99 -13.17 16.52
N ALA A 395 7.41 -14.24 17.17
CA ALA A 395 6.53 -15.09 17.95
C ALA A 395 5.89 -14.32 19.13
N PRO A 396 4.71 -14.75 19.64
CA PRO A 396 4.09 -14.18 20.81
C PRO A 396 5.06 -14.09 21.98
N GLY A 397 5.03 -12.99 22.71
CA GLY A 397 5.96 -12.70 23.81
C GLY A 397 7.32 -12.14 23.37
N ARG A 398 7.61 -12.09 22.08
CA ARG A 398 8.81 -11.41 21.56
C ARG A 398 8.53 -9.93 21.26
N ALA A 399 9.60 -9.14 21.24
CA ALA A 399 9.52 -7.72 20.86
C ALA A 399 8.87 -7.56 19.47
N GLY A 400 8.00 -6.57 19.34
CA GLY A 400 7.29 -6.28 18.09
C GLY A 400 5.97 -7.03 17.89
N PHE A 401 5.76 -8.22 18.47
CA PHE A 401 4.49 -8.95 18.33
C PHE A 401 3.29 -8.12 18.82
N ALA A 402 3.44 -7.49 19.97
CA ALA A 402 2.38 -6.66 20.57
C ALA A 402 2.00 -5.48 19.64
N ARG A 403 2.98 -4.87 18.95
CA ARG A 403 2.74 -3.80 17.98
C ARG A 403 1.91 -4.30 16.80
N MET A 404 2.27 -5.45 16.24
CA MET A 404 1.55 -6.05 15.12
C MET A 404 0.12 -6.43 15.52
N ALA A 405 -0.07 -7.04 16.69
CA ALA A 405 -1.40 -7.38 17.21
C ALA A 405 -2.25 -6.13 17.50
N ASP A 406 -1.64 -5.04 17.96
CA ASP A 406 -2.32 -3.75 18.15
C ASP A 406 -2.76 -3.15 16.82
N LEU A 407 -1.90 -3.15 15.79
CA LEU A 407 -2.25 -2.66 14.45
C LEU A 407 -3.40 -3.49 13.85
N GLU A 408 -3.33 -4.82 13.94
CA GLU A 408 -4.41 -5.70 13.47
C GLU A 408 -5.73 -5.38 14.17
N ARG A 409 -5.73 -5.28 15.49
CA ARG A 409 -6.92 -4.98 16.29
C ARG A 409 -7.56 -3.65 15.87
N ARG A 410 -6.74 -2.60 15.64
CA ARG A 410 -7.20 -1.30 15.16
C ARG A 410 -7.77 -1.40 13.75
N ALA A 411 -7.08 -2.07 12.84
CA ALA A 411 -7.54 -2.26 11.46
C ALA A 411 -8.88 -3.02 11.40
N LEU A 412 -9.05 -4.06 12.22
CA LEU A 412 -10.31 -4.79 12.33
C LEU A 412 -11.43 -3.92 12.92
N ALA A 413 -11.14 -3.09 13.93
CA ALA A 413 -12.10 -2.13 14.45
C ALA A 413 -12.54 -1.10 13.39
N GLN A 414 -11.61 -0.60 12.56
CA GLN A 414 -11.93 0.26 11.43
C GLN A 414 -12.81 -0.46 10.41
N ARG A 415 -12.47 -1.70 10.02
CA ARG A 415 -13.26 -2.53 9.10
C ARG A 415 -14.69 -2.69 9.59
N ASP A 416 -14.87 -2.97 10.87
CA ASP A 416 -16.18 -3.35 11.43
C ASP A 416 -17.07 -2.13 11.79
N THR A 417 -16.49 -0.92 11.87
CA THR A 417 -17.22 0.30 12.26
C THR A 417 -17.10 1.42 11.24
N VAL A 418 -15.93 2.07 11.15
CA VAL A 418 -15.70 3.25 10.30
C VAL A 418 -15.88 2.95 8.81
N LEU A 419 -15.53 1.73 8.40
CA LEU A 419 -15.62 1.22 7.04
C LEU A 419 -16.78 0.20 6.88
N SER A 420 -17.71 0.16 7.83
CA SER A 420 -18.89 -0.67 7.70
C SER A 420 -19.70 -0.25 6.47
N GLY A 421 -19.88 -1.18 5.52
CA GLY A 421 -20.55 -0.89 4.23
C GLY A 421 -19.63 -0.22 3.18
N PHE A 422 -18.33 -0.17 3.40
CA PHE A 422 -17.38 0.28 2.37
C PHE A 422 -17.48 -0.61 1.12
N PRO A 423 -17.63 -0.02 -0.09
CA PRO A 423 -17.99 -0.79 -1.29
C PRO A 423 -16.85 -1.61 -1.87
N HIS A 424 -15.60 -1.23 -1.61
CA HIS A 424 -14.42 -1.87 -2.20
C HIS A 424 -13.85 -2.99 -1.32
N PRO A 425 -13.03 -3.91 -1.88
CA PRO A 425 -12.44 -5.00 -1.13
C PRO A 425 -11.64 -4.54 0.08
N LEU A 426 -11.97 -5.13 1.24
CA LEU A 426 -11.24 -4.98 2.50
C LEU A 426 -10.90 -6.37 3.04
N GLN A 427 -9.88 -7.00 2.46
CA GLN A 427 -9.47 -8.36 2.78
C GLN A 427 -8.64 -8.40 4.08
N LEU A 428 -9.23 -7.87 5.14
CA LEU A 428 -8.67 -7.85 6.49
C LEU A 428 -9.34 -8.92 7.35
N VAL A 429 -8.58 -9.88 7.82
CA VAL A 429 -9.00 -10.91 8.77
C VAL A 429 -7.98 -11.06 9.87
N ARG A 430 -8.45 -11.45 11.04
CA ARG A 430 -7.57 -11.69 12.18
C ARG A 430 -6.65 -12.87 11.89
N GLN A 431 -5.36 -12.67 12.02
CA GLN A 431 -4.33 -13.68 11.73
C GLN A 431 -3.25 -13.77 12.81
N THR A 432 -3.10 -12.76 13.70
CA THR A 432 -2.09 -12.81 14.78
C THR A 432 -2.34 -13.91 15.81
N HIS A 433 -3.49 -14.56 15.80
CA HIS A 433 -3.82 -15.70 16.65
C HIS A 433 -3.40 -17.06 16.06
N MET A 434 -3.09 -17.11 14.74
CA MET A 434 -2.63 -18.34 14.08
C MET A 434 -1.21 -18.69 14.49
N ARG A 435 -0.90 -20.01 14.48
CA ARG A 435 0.42 -20.54 14.85
C ARG A 435 0.84 -21.61 13.87
N TRP A 436 2.05 -21.50 13.36
CA TRP A 436 2.62 -22.50 12.49
C TRP A 436 3.83 -23.17 13.12
N ARG A 437 3.98 -24.44 12.80
CA ARG A 437 5.17 -25.25 13.03
C ARG A 437 5.73 -25.66 11.68
N LEU A 438 7.04 -25.50 11.50
CA LEU A 438 7.76 -25.87 10.29
C LEU A 438 8.72 -26.99 10.61
N ALA A 439 8.74 -28.01 9.76
CA ALA A 439 9.68 -29.14 9.85
C ALA A 439 10.23 -29.52 8.47
N ASP A 440 11.37 -30.20 8.43
CA ASP A 440 11.83 -30.88 7.23
C ASP A 440 11.19 -32.29 7.10
N THR A 441 11.48 -32.96 6.00
CA THR A 441 10.95 -34.32 5.72
C THR A 441 11.45 -35.39 6.68
N SER A 442 12.51 -35.14 7.45
CA SER A 442 12.98 -36.04 8.51
C SER A 442 12.22 -35.84 9.85
N GLY A 443 11.37 -34.82 9.92
CA GLY A 443 10.66 -34.42 11.13
C GLY A 443 11.44 -33.46 12.03
N ARG A 444 12.63 -33.02 11.64
CA ARG A 444 13.39 -32.01 12.37
C ARG A 444 12.68 -30.66 12.32
N ILE A 445 12.44 -30.08 13.51
CA ILE A 445 11.79 -28.78 13.65
C ILE A 445 12.72 -27.68 13.16
N LEU A 446 12.20 -26.86 12.26
CA LEU A 446 12.88 -25.68 11.71
C LEU A 446 12.42 -24.40 12.43
N ALA A 447 11.13 -24.31 12.76
CA ALA A 447 10.56 -23.21 13.53
C ALA A 447 9.23 -23.62 14.17
N GLU A 448 8.89 -22.96 15.30
CA GLU A 448 7.63 -23.14 16.02
C GLU A 448 7.03 -21.79 16.41
N ASN A 449 5.72 -21.78 16.65
CA ASN A 449 4.98 -20.60 17.05
C ASN A 449 5.06 -19.42 16.08
N VAL A 450 5.25 -19.71 14.78
CA VAL A 450 5.26 -18.67 13.75
C VAL A 450 3.86 -18.12 13.59
N PRO A 451 3.62 -16.82 13.86
CA PRO A 451 2.28 -16.24 13.78
C PRO A 451 1.88 -15.86 12.36
N CYS A 452 0.62 -15.49 12.20
CA CYS A 452 -0.04 -15.03 10.97
C CYS A 452 -0.50 -16.13 10.03
N GLY A 453 -1.36 -15.74 9.08
CA GLY A 453 -1.95 -16.63 8.08
C GLY A 453 -1.01 -16.98 6.94
N THR A 454 0.05 -16.16 6.74
CA THR A 454 1.07 -16.37 5.73
C THR A 454 2.43 -16.59 6.36
N VAL A 455 3.12 -17.62 5.92
CA VAL A 455 4.51 -17.92 6.32
C VAL A 455 5.42 -17.74 5.11
N TYR A 456 6.45 -16.93 5.26
CA TYR A 456 7.49 -16.78 4.25
C TYR A 456 8.68 -17.69 4.57
N VAL A 457 9.04 -18.51 3.60
CA VAL A 457 10.20 -19.40 3.68
C VAL A 457 11.23 -18.92 2.67
N ARG A 458 12.33 -18.38 3.14
CA ARG A 458 13.35 -17.77 2.31
C ARG A 458 14.25 -18.77 1.60
N SER A 459 14.68 -18.43 0.37
CA SER A 459 15.83 -19.08 -0.27
C SER A 459 17.14 -18.50 0.26
N PRO A 460 18.12 -19.33 0.71
CA PRO A 460 19.42 -18.85 1.15
C PRO A 460 20.25 -18.18 0.05
N ARG A 461 19.91 -18.39 -1.22
CA ARG A 461 20.64 -17.86 -2.38
C ARG A 461 20.46 -16.35 -2.57
N TYR A 462 19.35 -15.79 -2.11
CA TYR A 462 19.00 -14.40 -2.36
C TYR A 462 18.95 -13.64 -1.05
N ASP A 463 20.12 -13.17 -0.60
CA ASP A 463 20.26 -12.29 0.57
C ASP A 463 20.28 -10.84 0.11
N TRP A 464 19.10 -10.25 -0.02
CA TRP A 464 18.93 -8.86 -0.44
C TRP A 464 19.01 -7.88 0.73
N GLY A 465 19.61 -8.29 1.86
CA GLY A 465 19.69 -7.45 3.05
C GLY A 465 18.38 -7.34 3.83
N TYR A 466 17.31 -8.03 3.38
CA TYR A 466 16.08 -8.11 4.14
C TYR A 466 16.27 -8.97 5.38
N PRO A 467 15.75 -8.55 6.55
CA PRO A 467 15.66 -9.42 7.69
C PRO A 467 14.82 -10.63 7.30
N THR A 468 15.39 -11.70 7.47
CA THR A 468 15.11 -12.98 6.91
C THR A 468 13.78 -13.54 7.36
N GLY A 469 13.00 -14.00 6.43
CA GLY A 469 12.14 -15.13 6.66
C GLY A 469 12.95 -16.29 7.26
N LEU A 470 12.29 -17.34 7.65
CA LEU A 470 12.96 -18.51 8.21
C LEU A 470 14.02 -19.01 7.23
N ALA A 471 15.27 -19.02 7.65
CA ALA A 471 16.32 -19.70 6.90
C ALA A 471 15.94 -21.17 6.84
N SER A 472 15.39 -21.59 5.71
CA SER A 472 15.08 -23.00 5.51
C SER A 472 16.19 -23.64 4.69
N PRO A 473 16.57 -24.87 5.02
CA PRO A 473 17.46 -25.63 4.18
C PRO A 473 16.81 -25.86 2.80
N THR A 474 17.62 -26.12 1.80
CA THR A 474 17.16 -26.64 0.50
C THR A 474 16.34 -27.89 0.71
N GLY A 475 15.25 -28.04 -0.03
CA GLY A 475 14.40 -29.21 0.03
C GLY A 475 12.96 -28.89 0.47
N THR A 476 12.21 -29.94 0.76
CA THR A 476 10.79 -29.83 1.12
C THR A 476 10.61 -29.37 2.56
N VAL A 477 9.73 -28.39 2.77
CA VAL A 477 9.30 -27.93 4.09
C VAL A 477 7.86 -28.37 4.31
N ILE A 478 7.56 -28.87 5.51
CA ILE A 478 6.23 -29.22 5.97
C ILE A 478 5.79 -28.17 6.97
N LEU A 479 4.71 -27.46 6.65
CA LEU A 479 4.09 -26.45 7.52
C LEU A 479 2.82 -27.05 8.12
N THR A 480 2.67 -26.94 9.42
CA THR A 480 1.45 -27.39 10.12
C THR A 480 0.88 -26.29 11.00
N THR A 481 -0.45 -26.16 10.98
CA THR A 481 -1.19 -25.33 11.94
C THR A 481 -2.38 -26.11 12.46
N GLU A 482 -2.74 -25.89 13.72
CA GLU A 482 -3.85 -26.56 14.39
C GLU A 482 -4.85 -25.57 14.95
N PHE A 483 -6.12 -25.91 14.88
CA PHE A 483 -7.18 -25.14 15.50
C PHE A 483 -8.32 -26.04 15.99
N VAL A 484 -8.99 -25.58 17.04
CA VAL A 484 -10.18 -26.25 17.58
C VAL A 484 -11.43 -25.49 17.10
N SER A 485 -12.44 -26.23 16.66
CA SER A 485 -13.76 -25.68 16.35
C SER A 485 -14.82 -26.24 17.29
N SER A 486 -15.68 -25.38 17.80
CA SER A 486 -16.82 -25.78 18.65
C SER A 486 -17.89 -26.57 17.88
N THR A 487 -17.96 -26.41 16.56
CA THR A 487 -18.95 -27.05 15.68
C THR A 487 -18.31 -27.53 14.37
N ALA A 488 -18.91 -28.56 13.76
CA ALA A 488 -18.58 -28.92 12.39
C ALA A 488 -19.31 -27.97 11.42
N ARG A 489 -18.64 -27.53 10.35
CA ARG A 489 -19.23 -26.63 9.35
C ARG A 489 -18.47 -26.66 8.03
N ASP A 490 -19.14 -26.26 6.96
CA ASP A 490 -18.52 -25.88 5.69
C ASP A 490 -18.05 -24.42 5.79
N ALA A 491 -16.90 -24.12 5.21
CA ALA A 491 -16.28 -22.80 5.20
C ALA A 491 -15.45 -22.60 3.93
N GLY A 492 -14.83 -21.43 3.80
CA GLY A 492 -13.82 -21.17 2.79
C GLY A 492 -12.45 -21.00 3.42
N ALA A 493 -11.39 -21.13 2.62
CA ALA A 493 -10.05 -20.72 3.01
C ALA A 493 -9.35 -20.03 1.85
N PHE A 494 -8.67 -18.94 2.11
CA PHE A 494 -7.66 -18.43 1.18
C PHE A 494 -6.42 -19.30 1.35
N ILE A 495 -6.05 -19.97 0.26
CA ILE A 495 -4.87 -20.84 0.21
C ILE A 495 -4.01 -20.36 -0.95
N GLU A 496 -2.79 -19.96 -0.63
CA GLU A 496 -1.83 -19.50 -1.61
C GLU A 496 -0.48 -20.17 -1.37
N LEU A 497 0.09 -20.69 -2.42
CA LEU A 497 1.42 -21.31 -2.42
C LEU A 497 2.22 -20.61 -3.50
N SER A 498 2.57 -19.35 -3.23
CA SER A 498 3.21 -18.48 -4.21
C SER A 498 4.72 -18.38 -4.00
N GLU A 499 5.35 -18.09 -5.08
CA GLU A 499 6.68 -17.57 -5.13
C GLU A 499 6.53 -16.06 -4.98
N TYR A 500 6.56 -15.58 -3.83
CA TYR A 500 6.58 -14.20 -3.36
C TYR A 500 6.23 -13.06 -4.36
N HIS A 501 6.44 -13.19 -5.65
CA HIS A 501 6.42 -12.09 -6.60
C HIS A 501 5.51 -12.37 -7.79
N ARG A 502 4.59 -11.43 -8.10
CA ARG A 502 3.72 -11.51 -9.26
C ARG A 502 4.49 -11.72 -10.57
N SER A 503 5.61 -11.02 -10.75
CA SER A 503 6.51 -11.25 -11.87
C SER A 503 7.09 -12.68 -11.91
N GLY A 504 6.99 -13.45 -10.84
CA GLY A 504 7.28 -14.89 -10.83
C GLY A 504 6.33 -15.67 -11.74
N ALA A 505 5.02 -15.44 -11.66
CA ALA A 505 4.05 -16.06 -12.57
C ALA A 505 4.31 -15.64 -14.03
N ARG A 506 4.65 -14.38 -14.26
CA ARG A 506 5.03 -13.87 -15.57
C ARG A 506 6.30 -14.52 -16.11
N SER A 507 7.34 -14.66 -15.28
CA SER A 507 8.64 -15.22 -15.68
C SER A 507 8.64 -16.73 -15.79
N TYR A 508 7.92 -17.42 -14.91
CA TYR A 508 7.98 -18.89 -14.76
C TYR A 508 6.72 -19.59 -15.24
N GLY A 509 5.60 -18.89 -15.35
CA GLY A 509 4.30 -19.38 -15.79
C GLY A 509 3.41 -19.87 -14.66
N LEU A 510 2.12 -20.02 -14.98
CA LEU A 510 1.10 -20.53 -14.08
C LEU A 510 1.25 -22.04 -13.84
N PRO A 511 0.77 -22.59 -12.72
CA PRO A 511 0.72 -24.02 -12.49
C PRO A 511 -0.08 -24.75 -13.57
N LYS A 512 0.24 -26.01 -13.77
CA LYS A 512 -0.59 -26.90 -14.61
C LYS A 512 -1.89 -27.25 -13.87
N GLN A 513 -2.91 -27.58 -14.62
CA GLN A 513 -4.18 -28.05 -14.03
C GLN A 513 -3.94 -29.21 -13.06
N GLY A 514 -4.58 -29.19 -11.90
CA GLY A 514 -4.42 -30.18 -10.85
C GLY A 514 -3.20 -30.01 -9.95
N MET A 515 -2.49 -28.89 -10.06
CA MET A 515 -1.33 -28.57 -9.21
C MET A 515 -1.57 -27.27 -8.42
N TRP A 516 -1.13 -27.24 -7.15
CA TRP A 516 -1.17 -26.02 -6.32
C TRP A 516 -0.12 -24.99 -6.75
N ASN A 517 1.07 -25.48 -7.10
CA ASN A 517 2.17 -24.68 -7.65
C ASN A 517 2.95 -25.52 -8.66
N ARG A 518 3.99 -24.96 -9.26
CA ARG A 518 4.80 -25.66 -10.28
C ARG A 518 5.69 -26.77 -9.72
N HIS A 519 5.82 -26.88 -8.40
CA HIS A 519 6.77 -27.76 -7.72
C HIS A 519 6.12 -28.93 -6.99
N GLY A 520 4.80 -29.11 -7.14
CA GLY A 520 4.10 -30.26 -6.57
C GLY A 520 3.77 -30.11 -5.08
N ALA A 521 3.54 -28.88 -4.61
CA ALA A 521 3.04 -28.65 -3.27
C ALA A 521 1.67 -29.31 -3.06
N THR A 522 1.38 -29.70 -1.81
CA THR A 522 0.10 -30.30 -1.41
C THR A 522 -0.45 -29.62 -0.16
N VAL A 523 -1.77 -29.58 -0.05
CA VAL A 523 -2.49 -29.05 1.10
C VAL A 523 -3.46 -30.12 1.61
N LYS A 524 -3.48 -30.34 2.91
CA LYS A 524 -4.39 -31.27 3.58
C LYS A 524 -5.08 -30.58 4.75
N LEU A 525 -6.32 -30.96 4.98
CA LEU A 525 -7.05 -30.64 6.22
C LEU A 525 -7.54 -31.95 6.84
N ASN A 526 -7.09 -32.27 8.06
CA ASN A 526 -7.43 -33.51 8.76
C ASN A 526 -7.06 -34.77 7.96
N ASP A 527 -5.87 -34.78 7.36
CA ASP A 527 -5.30 -35.79 6.49
C ASP A 527 -6.01 -35.95 5.12
N GLU A 528 -7.13 -35.27 4.89
CA GLU A 528 -7.84 -35.23 3.62
C GLU A 528 -7.24 -34.18 2.69
N PRO A 529 -6.88 -34.53 1.46
CA PRO A 529 -6.31 -33.56 0.51
C PRO A 529 -7.35 -32.50 0.11
N ILE A 530 -6.93 -31.25 0.12
CA ILE A 530 -7.68 -30.14 -0.46
C ILE A 530 -7.24 -30.04 -1.93
N PRO A 531 -8.17 -30.11 -2.89
CA PRO A 531 -7.83 -30.00 -4.30
C PRO A 531 -7.31 -28.60 -4.63
N PRO A 532 -6.33 -28.47 -5.55
CA PRO A 532 -5.91 -27.17 -6.05
C PRO A 532 -7.05 -26.46 -6.80
N PRO A 533 -6.91 -25.14 -7.02
CA PRO A 533 -7.92 -24.40 -7.78
C PRO A 533 -8.01 -24.90 -9.22
N GLU A 534 -9.16 -24.67 -9.82
CA GLU A 534 -9.30 -24.78 -11.27
C GLU A 534 -8.68 -23.52 -11.89
N TRP A 535 -7.59 -23.71 -12.63
CA TRP A 535 -6.89 -22.65 -13.31
C TRP A 535 -7.58 -22.33 -14.63
N ASN A 536 -7.85 -21.04 -14.91
CA ASN A 536 -8.44 -20.64 -16.20
C ASN A 536 -7.43 -20.72 -17.34
N HIS A 537 -6.12 -20.51 -17.05
CA HIS A 537 -5.05 -20.53 -18.04
C HIS A 537 -3.88 -21.43 -17.57
N PRO A 538 -4.12 -22.73 -17.34
CA PRO A 538 -3.12 -23.62 -16.75
C PRO A 538 -1.87 -23.71 -17.62
N GLY A 539 -0.71 -23.50 -17.00
CA GLY A 539 0.59 -23.53 -17.67
C GLY A 539 0.88 -22.34 -18.57
N ALA A 540 0.02 -21.32 -18.59
CA ALA A 540 0.30 -20.09 -19.33
C ALA A 540 1.54 -19.39 -18.75
N LYS A 541 2.34 -18.81 -19.64
CA LYS A 541 3.52 -18.04 -19.28
C LYS A 541 3.44 -16.66 -19.96
N GLY A 542 3.59 -15.62 -19.17
CA GLY A 542 3.70 -14.25 -19.65
C GLY A 542 5.14 -13.87 -20.01
N ASP A 543 5.29 -12.74 -20.62
CA ASP A 543 6.54 -12.01 -20.83
C ASP A 543 6.21 -10.51 -20.87
N ASP A 544 7.18 -9.66 -21.17
CA ASP A 544 6.99 -8.20 -21.25
C ASP A 544 5.96 -7.76 -22.31
N LEU A 545 5.59 -8.63 -23.24
CA LEU A 545 4.63 -8.36 -24.30
C LEU A 545 3.33 -9.14 -24.17
N LYS A 546 3.33 -10.20 -23.36
CA LYS A 546 2.21 -11.12 -23.19
C LYS A 546 1.94 -11.35 -21.72
N ASP A 547 0.96 -10.64 -21.19
CA ASP A 547 0.56 -10.71 -19.80
C ASP A 547 -0.17 -12.04 -19.48
N VAL A 548 -0.01 -12.49 -18.25
CA VAL A 548 -0.79 -13.59 -17.68
C VAL A 548 -2.03 -12.99 -17.00
N PRO A 549 -3.24 -13.55 -17.20
CA PRO A 549 -4.43 -13.05 -16.54
C PRO A 549 -4.31 -13.02 -15.02
N TRP A 550 -4.69 -11.91 -14.42
CA TRP A 550 -4.59 -11.65 -12.99
C TRP A 550 -5.38 -12.64 -12.12
N THR A 551 -6.53 -13.06 -12.62
CA THR A 551 -7.41 -14.01 -11.94
C THR A 551 -6.77 -15.37 -11.65
N ASP A 552 -5.72 -15.73 -12.39
CA ASP A 552 -4.98 -16.96 -12.19
C ASP A 552 -3.71 -16.77 -11.33
N GLU A 553 -3.24 -15.53 -11.16
CA GLU A 553 -2.01 -15.24 -10.41
C GLU A 553 -2.23 -15.24 -8.89
N CYS A 554 -3.36 -14.72 -8.41
CA CYS A 554 -3.50 -14.35 -6.99
C CYS A 554 -4.67 -15.04 -6.29
N ALA A 555 -4.41 -15.58 -5.10
CA ALA A 555 -5.41 -16.28 -4.32
C ALA A 555 -6.54 -15.36 -3.82
N TRP A 556 -6.27 -14.09 -3.60
CA TRP A 556 -7.29 -13.13 -3.13
C TRP A 556 -8.25 -12.68 -4.21
N ILE A 557 -7.94 -12.92 -5.48
CA ILE A 557 -8.84 -12.67 -6.62
C ILE A 557 -9.77 -13.86 -6.82
N ARG A 558 -9.31 -15.08 -6.50
CA ARG A 558 -10.13 -16.30 -6.58
C ARG A 558 -11.10 -16.39 -5.42
N ARG A 559 -12.18 -17.14 -5.60
CA ARG A 559 -13.08 -17.50 -4.48
C ARG A 559 -12.30 -18.31 -3.44
N PRO A 560 -12.57 -18.12 -2.14
CA PRO A 560 -12.00 -18.98 -1.11
C PRO A 560 -12.26 -20.45 -1.41
N THR A 561 -11.23 -21.26 -1.30
CA THR A 561 -11.32 -22.71 -1.53
C THR A 561 -12.26 -23.34 -0.50
N PRO A 562 -13.28 -24.12 -0.91
CA PRO A 562 -14.16 -24.79 0.03
C PRO A 562 -13.42 -25.77 0.93
N ILE A 563 -13.71 -25.70 2.24
CA ILE A 563 -13.13 -26.60 3.25
C ILE A 563 -14.22 -27.13 4.20
N ARG A 564 -14.01 -28.33 4.75
CA ARG A 564 -14.86 -28.92 5.78
C ARG A 564 -14.16 -28.93 7.13
N ILE A 565 -14.61 -28.09 8.05
CA ILE A 565 -14.12 -28.00 9.42
C ILE A 565 -14.86 -29.03 10.28
N ARG A 566 -14.14 -29.87 11.05
CA ARG A 566 -14.70 -30.85 12.00
C ARG A 566 -14.90 -30.17 13.36
N LYS A 567 -15.85 -30.66 14.14
CA LYS A 567 -15.93 -30.33 15.56
C LYS A 567 -14.73 -30.92 16.29
N GLY A 568 -14.09 -30.15 17.15
CA GLY A 568 -12.86 -30.53 17.85
C GLY A 568 -11.62 -30.06 17.10
N LEU A 569 -10.54 -30.82 17.23
CA LEU A 569 -9.24 -30.48 16.65
C LEU A 569 -9.24 -30.67 15.14
N ASN A 570 -8.74 -29.66 14.45
CA ASN A 570 -8.45 -29.67 13.01
C ASN A 570 -6.97 -29.39 12.80
N ARG A 571 -6.35 -30.09 11.86
CA ARG A 571 -4.95 -29.93 11.48
C ARG A 571 -4.82 -29.65 10.01
N VAL A 572 -4.16 -28.58 9.68
CA VAL A 572 -3.74 -28.24 8.32
C VAL A 572 -2.29 -28.66 8.14
N GLU A 573 -2.00 -29.28 7.01
CA GLU A 573 -0.64 -29.63 6.60
C GLU A 573 -0.39 -29.14 5.17
N ILE A 574 0.65 -28.36 4.99
CA ILE A 574 1.14 -27.92 3.68
C ILE A 574 2.52 -28.51 3.47
N THR A 575 2.66 -29.31 2.42
CA THR A 575 3.97 -29.78 1.97
C THR A 575 4.44 -28.89 0.84
N LEU A 576 5.54 -28.18 1.06
CA LEU A 576 6.07 -27.18 0.15
C LEU A 576 7.46 -27.59 -0.35
N PRO A 577 7.56 -28.24 -1.53
CA PRO A 577 8.84 -28.46 -2.19
C PRO A 577 9.48 -27.13 -2.55
N LYS A 578 10.73 -26.94 -2.17
CA LYS A 578 11.46 -25.70 -2.36
C LYS A 578 12.65 -25.93 -3.26
N THR A 579 12.89 -25.02 -4.19
CA THR A 579 14.06 -25.01 -5.05
C THR A 579 14.91 -23.75 -4.81
N ASP A 580 16.20 -23.81 -5.17
CA ASP A 580 17.11 -22.67 -5.07
C ASP A 580 16.98 -21.69 -6.24
N ALA A 581 16.11 -22.00 -7.21
CA ALA A 581 15.93 -21.19 -8.42
C ALA A 581 15.06 -19.94 -8.19
N GLU A 582 14.35 -19.86 -7.07
CA GLU A 582 13.32 -18.86 -6.81
C GLU A 582 13.65 -17.98 -5.61
N TRP A 583 13.24 -16.72 -5.69
CA TRP A 583 13.65 -15.71 -4.73
C TRP A 583 13.03 -15.93 -3.36
N TYR A 584 11.73 -16.26 -3.32
CA TYR A 584 10.98 -16.46 -2.09
C TYR A 584 9.91 -17.52 -2.26
N TRP A 585 9.53 -18.11 -1.13
CA TRP A 585 8.42 -19.02 -1.02
C TRP A 585 7.50 -18.55 0.09
N SER A 586 6.21 -18.57 -0.17
CA SER A 586 5.21 -18.33 0.86
C SER A 586 4.15 -19.41 0.84
N ALA A 587 3.58 -19.66 1.99
CA ALA A 587 2.41 -20.51 2.14
C ALA A 587 1.39 -19.77 3.01
N SER A 588 0.16 -19.66 2.50
CA SER A 588 -0.96 -19.03 3.20
C SER A 588 -2.08 -20.02 3.37
N PHE A 589 -2.69 -20.01 4.55
CA PHE A 589 -3.97 -20.67 4.83
C PHE A 589 -4.76 -19.79 5.80
N LEU A 590 -5.85 -19.18 5.32
CA LEU A 590 -6.73 -18.36 6.13
C LEU A 590 -8.16 -18.86 6.01
N PRO A 591 -8.68 -19.56 7.04
CA PRO A 591 -10.07 -19.97 7.06
C PRO A 591 -10.97 -18.74 7.26
N VAL A 592 -11.96 -18.59 6.38
CA VAL A 592 -12.84 -17.42 6.33
C VAL A 592 -14.30 -17.81 6.12
N SER A 593 -15.15 -16.90 6.55
CA SER A 593 -16.56 -16.79 6.15
C SER A 593 -16.75 -15.47 5.37
N GLY A 594 -17.96 -15.25 4.82
CA GLY A 594 -18.24 -14.06 4.04
C GLY A 594 -17.85 -14.19 2.57
N THR A 595 -17.69 -13.05 1.90
CA THR A 595 -17.31 -13.00 0.47
C THR A 595 -15.80 -12.88 0.31
N ARG A 596 -15.34 -13.01 -0.91
CA ARG A 596 -13.92 -12.76 -1.28
C ARG A 596 -13.50 -11.32 -0.97
N GLU A 597 -14.37 -10.37 -1.26
CA GLU A 597 -14.12 -8.95 -1.11
C GLU A 597 -14.17 -8.51 0.37
N HIS A 598 -15.04 -9.16 1.15
CA HIS A 598 -15.27 -8.86 2.56
C HIS A 598 -15.24 -10.13 3.41
N PRO A 599 -14.08 -10.79 3.51
CA PRO A 599 -13.93 -11.96 4.36
C PRO A 599 -14.11 -11.60 5.83
N ARG A 600 -14.55 -12.57 6.61
CA ARG A 600 -14.75 -12.47 8.06
C ARG A 600 -14.15 -13.68 8.75
N GLU A 601 -13.77 -13.50 9.99
CA GLU A 601 -13.37 -14.59 10.86
C GLU A 601 -14.50 -15.60 11.03
N ILE A 602 -14.15 -16.87 11.14
CA ILE A 602 -15.09 -17.93 11.48
C ILE A 602 -15.23 -17.94 13.00
N PRO A 603 -16.42 -17.67 13.57
CA PRO A 603 -16.60 -17.67 15.01
C PRO A 603 -16.30 -19.03 15.64
N GLY A 604 -15.65 -19.01 16.81
CA GLY A 604 -15.37 -20.22 17.59
C GLY A 604 -14.22 -21.10 17.06
N LEU A 605 -13.32 -20.54 16.25
CA LEU A 605 -12.03 -21.14 15.95
C LEU A 605 -10.97 -20.67 16.95
N GLU A 606 -10.27 -21.60 17.56
CA GLU A 606 -9.16 -21.34 18.49
C GLU A 606 -7.89 -22.00 17.96
N PHE A 607 -6.92 -21.20 17.51
CA PHE A 607 -5.63 -21.67 17.01
C PHE A 607 -4.68 -22.02 18.17
N ARG A 608 -3.84 -23.06 17.97
CA ARG A 608 -2.92 -23.59 18.97
C ARG A 608 -1.47 -23.50 18.53
#